data_7532369aed67f9debbf10c2981ce141a
#
_entry.id   7532369aed67f9debbf10c2981ce141a
#
_cell.length_a   1.000
_cell.length_b   1.000
_cell.length_c   1.000
_cell.angle_alpha   90.00
_cell.angle_beta   90.00
_cell.angle_gamma   90.00
#
_symmetry.space_group_name_H-M   'P 1'
#
loop_
_entity.id
_entity.type
_entity.pdbx_description
1 polymer ?
#
loop_
_entity_poly.entity_id
_entity_poly.type
_entity_poly.pdbx_seq_one_letter_code
_entity_poly.pdbx_strand_id
1 'polypeptide(L)'
;MRGGEAAIRWGWATGEDWYLYTEPTDGQIQVAHNGRLWFELTMEGITAHASNPWKGADAIAAMSEAVSLIRRRIKDCPAHHDLGISTVTFGQIEGGYRPYVVPDRCRVWIDMRLVPPTDTAAAKRIMDEAVRTAEAEIPGVKGNYVVTGDRPYVEKDDQSPLLAALRRAALGVTGREAEVGSFNGYTDTAVI
;
A
#
# COMPACT_ATOMS: atom_id res chain seq x y z
N MET A 1 11.38 -10.38 5.33
CA MET A 1 11.59 -8.92 5.25
C MET A 1 12.85 -8.47 5.97
N ARG A 2 13.05 -8.80 7.24
CA ARG A 2 14.32 -8.47 7.95
C ARG A 2 15.55 -9.19 7.37
N GLY A 3 15.36 -10.33 6.69
CA GLY A 3 16.43 -11.12 6.09
C GLY A 3 17.07 -10.45 4.88
N GLY A 4 16.29 -9.94 3.94
CA GLY A 4 16.79 -9.21 2.77
C GLY A 4 17.57 -7.95 3.17
N GLU A 5 17.00 -7.11 4.05
CA GLU A 5 17.69 -5.93 4.59
C GLU A 5 18.99 -6.28 5.34
N ALA A 6 19.03 -7.42 6.04
CA ALA A 6 20.23 -7.89 6.72
C ALA A 6 21.30 -8.36 5.71
N ALA A 7 20.91 -9.07 4.65
CA ALA A 7 21.80 -9.53 3.62
C ALA A 7 22.54 -8.37 2.93
N ILE A 8 21.80 -7.29 2.60
CA ILE A 8 22.41 -6.07 2.06
C ILE A 8 23.38 -5.45 3.07
N ARG A 9 22.94 -5.28 4.34
CA ARG A 9 23.76 -4.67 5.38
C ARG A 9 25.05 -5.42 5.64
N TRP A 10 25.03 -6.74 5.51
CA TRP A 10 26.20 -7.60 5.71
C TRP A 10 27.04 -7.82 4.42
N GLY A 11 26.63 -7.21 3.31
CA GLY A 11 27.31 -7.35 2.04
C GLY A 11 27.15 -8.71 1.36
N TRP A 12 26.13 -9.50 1.77
CA TRP A 12 25.79 -10.78 1.12
C TRP A 12 24.95 -10.59 -0.13
N ALA A 13 24.35 -9.41 -0.25
CA ALA A 13 23.54 -9.00 -1.37
C ALA A 13 24.02 -7.63 -1.87
N THR A 14 24.30 -7.53 -3.16
CA THR A 14 24.84 -6.32 -3.81
C THR A 14 24.05 -5.99 -5.07
N GLY A 15 24.20 -4.80 -5.63
CA GLY A 15 23.59 -4.42 -6.90
C GLY A 15 24.09 -5.19 -8.13
N GLU A 16 25.15 -6.01 -7.98
CA GLU A 16 25.71 -6.86 -9.05
C GLU A 16 25.13 -8.28 -9.06
N ASP A 17 24.32 -8.64 -8.03
CA ASP A 17 23.80 -9.98 -7.87
C ASP A 17 22.40 -10.11 -8.49
N TRP A 18 22.05 -11.32 -8.89
CA TRP A 18 20.70 -11.69 -9.28
C TRP A 18 19.98 -12.40 -8.14
N TYR A 19 18.73 -12.04 -7.91
CA TYR A 19 17.92 -12.59 -6.82
C TYR A 19 16.77 -13.41 -7.37
N LEU A 20 16.69 -14.66 -6.93
CA LEU A 20 15.56 -15.55 -7.18
C LEU A 20 14.86 -15.88 -5.87
N TYR A 21 13.60 -15.47 -5.75
CA TYR A 21 12.74 -15.86 -4.65
C TYR A 21 11.83 -17.00 -5.06
N THR A 22 11.72 -18.00 -4.18
CA THR A 22 10.83 -19.15 -4.39
C THR A 22 9.51 -18.89 -3.70
N GLU A 23 8.47 -18.66 -4.48
CA GLU A 23 7.10 -18.50 -4.06
C GLU A 23 6.23 -19.59 -4.68
N PRO A 24 5.03 -19.90 -4.13
CA PRO A 24 4.14 -20.90 -4.71
C PRO A 24 3.45 -20.35 -5.97
N THR A 25 4.14 -20.39 -7.11
CA THR A 25 3.72 -19.83 -8.40
C THR A 25 3.22 -20.87 -9.41
N ASP A 26 3.03 -22.11 -8.98
CA ASP A 26 2.63 -23.25 -9.86
C ASP A 26 3.56 -23.43 -11.07
N GLY A 27 4.87 -23.14 -10.88
CA GLY A 27 5.89 -23.26 -11.92
C GLY A 27 5.97 -22.07 -12.88
N GLN A 28 5.22 -20.99 -12.65
CA GLN A 28 5.35 -19.74 -13.40
C GLN A 28 6.55 -18.93 -12.92
N ILE A 29 7.15 -18.19 -13.86
CA ILE A 29 8.20 -17.20 -13.55
C ILE A 29 7.52 -15.85 -13.34
N GLN A 30 7.57 -15.31 -12.10
CA GLN A 30 6.98 -14.03 -11.76
C GLN A 30 8.06 -12.95 -11.80
N VAL A 31 7.89 -11.93 -12.66
CA VAL A 31 8.93 -10.91 -12.96
C VAL A 31 8.55 -9.50 -12.54
N ALA A 32 7.36 -9.32 -12.00
CA ALA A 32 6.87 -8.03 -11.52
C ALA A 32 5.94 -8.26 -10.32
N HIS A 33 5.84 -7.27 -9.43
CA HIS A 33 4.87 -7.31 -8.34
C HIS A 33 4.44 -5.90 -7.91
N ASN A 34 3.27 -5.83 -7.27
CA ASN A 34 2.71 -4.59 -6.74
C ASN A 34 3.58 -4.03 -5.60
N GLY A 35 3.62 -2.70 -5.51
CA GLY A 35 4.11 -2.03 -4.31
C GLY A 35 3.15 -2.21 -3.14
N ARG A 36 3.67 -2.03 -1.92
CA ARG A 36 2.89 -2.07 -0.69
C ARG A 36 3.19 -0.87 0.18
N LEU A 37 2.18 -0.10 0.51
CA LEU A 37 2.30 1.08 1.34
C LEU A 37 1.26 1.05 2.45
N TRP A 38 1.71 1.03 3.70
CA TRP A 38 0.85 1.00 4.86
C TRP A 38 0.84 2.33 5.58
N PHE A 39 -0.37 2.76 5.95
CA PHE A 39 -0.58 3.96 6.75
C PHE A 39 -1.40 3.65 8.00
N GLU A 40 -1.15 4.43 9.02
CA GLU A 40 -2.03 4.63 10.15
C GLU A 40 -2.47 6.10 10.12
N LEU A 41 -3.76 6.32 9.85
CA LEU A 41 -4.39 7.65 9.80
C LEU A 41 -5.16 7.86 11.09
N THR A 42 -4.96 9.00 11.74
CA THR A 42 -5.67 9.41 12.94
C THR A 42 -6.36 10.76 12.69
N MET A 43 -7.63 10.85 13.09
CA MET A 43 -8.37 12.10 13.21
C MET A 43 -8.59 12.39 14.69
N GLU A 44 -8.25 13.61 15.13
CA GLU A 44 -8.46 14.11 16.48
C GLU A 44 -9.49 15.24 16.43
N GLY A 45 -10.51 15.15 17.25
CA GLY A 45 -11.63 16.07 17.31
C GLY A 45 -11.85 16.63 18.71
N ILE A 46 -13.07 17.02 19.00
CA ILE A 46 -13.48 17.62 20.26
C ILE A 46 -14.77 16.97 20.76
N THR A 47 -14.77 16.45 21.98
CA THR A 47 -15.97 15.86 22.57
C THR A 47 -17.06 16.89 22.84
N ALA A 48 -18.30 16.48 22.67
CA ALA A 48 -19.48 17.20 23.10
C ALA A 48 -20.62 16.23 23.38
N HIS A 49 -21.65 16.68 24.08
CA HIS A 49 -22.87 15.90 24.23
C HIS A 49 -23.64 15.89 22.89
N ALA A 50 -24.19 14.73 22.50
CA ALA A 50 -24.88 14.56 21.21
C ALA A 50 -26.10 15.46 21.01
N SER A 51 -26.69 16.04 22.08
CA SER A 51 -27.74 17.05 21.94
C SER A 51 -27.22 18.43 21.49
N ASN A 52 -25.93 18.66 21.56
CA ASN A 52 -25.25 19.92 21.14
C ASN A 52 -23.99 19.61 20.32
N PRO A 53 -24.10 18.85 19.23
CA PRO A 53 -22.92 18.34 18.51
C PRO A 53 -22.05 19.45 17.91
N TRP A 54 -22.64 20.62 17.63
CA TRP A 54 -21.93 21.82 17.14
C TRP A 54 -20.91 22.43 18.13
N LYS A 55 -20.90 21.97 19.39
CA LYS A 55 -19.88 22.36 20.40
C LYS A 55 -18.65 21.44 20.36
N GLY A 56 -18.71 20.37 19.60
CA GLY A 56 -17.62 19.42 19.38
C GLY A 56 -17.11 19.44 17.95
N ALA A 57 -16.19 18.52 17.67
CA ALA A 57 -15.69 18.24 16.33
C ALA A 57 -15.58 16.72 16.15
N ASP A 58 -16.39 16.16 15.24
CA ASP A 58 -16.60 14.72 15.12
C ASP A 58 -15.48 14.06 14.32
N ALA A 59 -14.60 13.33 15.03
CA ALA A 59 -13.49 12.62 14.41
C ALA A 59 -13.91 11.42 13.55
N ILE A 60 -15.07 10.79 13.83
CA ILE A 60 -15.59 9.70 12.99
C ILE A 60 -16.16 10.26 11.69
N ALA A 61 -16.88 11.38 11.74
CA ALA A 61 -17.37 12.05 10.54
C ALA A 61 -16.19 12.46 9.63
N ALA A 62 -15.15 13.10 10.20
CA ALA A 62 -13.96 13.46 9.45
C ALA A 62 -13.23 12.24 8.85
N MET A 63 -13.11 11.14 9.59
CA MET A 63 -12.54 9.90 9.09
C MET A 63 -13.36 9.31 7.93
N SER A 64 -14.68 9.40 7.98
CA SER A 64 -15.57 8.95 6.91
C SER A 64 -15.31 9.69 5.59
N GLU A 65 -15.12 11.02 5.65
CA GLU A 65 -14.76 11.84 4.50
C GLU A 65 -13.39 11.45 3.94
N ALA A 66 -12.38 11.31 4.81
CA ALA A 66 -11.04 10.90 4.40
C ALA A 66 -11.03 9.52 3.72
N VAL A 67 -11.65 8.51 4.32
CA VAL A 67 -11.79 7.15 3.76
C VAL A 67 -12.47 7.17 2.40
N SER A 68 -13.56 7.94 2.27
CA SER A 68 -14.30 8.08 1.02
C SER A 68 -13.47 8.72 -0.08
N LEU A 69 -12.70 9.76 0.24
CA LEU A 69 -11.82 10.44 -0.70
C LEU A 69 -10.67 9.53 -1.13
N ILE A 70 -9.95 8.90 -0.19
CA ILE A 70 -8.85 7.99 -0.48
C ILE A 70 -9.31 6.89 -1.45
N ARG A 71 -10.46 6.26 -1.17
CA ARG A 71 -11.01 5.20 -2.01
C ARG A 71 -11.29 5.68 -3.44
N ARG A 72 -11.86 6.89 -3.61
CA ARG A 72 -12.10 7.46 -4.94
C ARG A 72 -10.79 7.72 -5.67
N ARG A 73 -9.82 8.39 -5.02
CA ARG A 73 -8.54 8.75 -5.64
C ARG A 73 -7.71 7.54 -6.07
N ILE A 74 -7.69 6.47 -5.26
CA ILE A 74 -6.99 5.24 -5.64
C ILE A 74 -7.69 4.57 -6.84
N LYS A 75 -9.03 4.59 -6.89
CA LYS A 75 -9.78 4.07 -8.03
C LYS A 75 -9.52 4.85 -9.34
N ASP A 76 -9.24 6.15 -9.22
CA ASP A 76 -8.96 7.03 -10.36
C ASP A 76 -7.50 6.94 -10.84
N CYS A 77 -6.62 6.20 -10.14
CA CYS A 77 -5.25 5.98 -10.57
C CYS A 77 -5.20 5.16 -11.86
N PRO A 78 -4.23 5.43 -12.74
CA PRO A 78 -4.04 4.66 -13.96
C PRO A 78 -3.82 3.19 -13.68
N ALA A 79 -4.34 2.33 -14.56
CA ALA A 79 -4.03 0.90 -14.54
C ALA A 79 -2.68 0.62 -15.22
N HIS A 80 -1.97 -0.40 -14.76
CA HIS A 80 -0.78 -0.93 -15.41
C HIS A 80 -1.15 -2.19 -16.20
N HIS A 81 -0.55 -2.37 -17.38
CA HIS A 81 -0.95 -3.45 -18.31
C HIS A 81 -0.67 -4.85 -17.75
N ASP A 82 0.42 -5.04 -16.98
CA ASP A 82 0.76 -6.35 -16.39
C ASP A 82 0.26 -6.50 -14.94
N LEU A 83 0.25 -5.41 -14.15
CA LEU A 83 -0.03 -5.43 -12.71
C LEU A 83 -1.48 -5.06 -12.37
N GLY A 84 -2.26 -4.62 -13.35
CA GLY A 84 -3.66 -4.24 -13.15
C GLY A 84 -3.83 -2.87 -12.51
N ILE A 85 -4.61 -2.76 -11.44
CA ILE A 85 -4.99 -1.50 -10.80
C ILE A 85 -4.39 -1.36 -9.40
N SER A 86 -4.13 -0.12 -8.99
CA SER A 86 -3.86 0.17 -7.58
C SER A 86 -5.11 -0.07 -6.73
N THR A 87 -4.92 -0.59 -5.52
CA THR A 87 -6.03 -0.89 -4.61
C THR A 87 -5.78 -0.32 -3.22
N VAL A 88 -6.87 -0.16 -2.44
CA VAL A 88 -6.80 0.24 -1.04
C VAL A 88 -7.75 -0.62 -0.20
N THR A 89 -7.25 -1.07 0.94
CA THR A 89 -8.00 -1.77 1.97
C THR A 89 -7.90 -1.00 3.29
N PHE A 90 -9.04 -0.74 3.91
CA PHE A 90 -9.13 -0.22 5.27
C PHE A 90 -9.31 -1.42 6.20
N GLY A 91 -8.19 -1.95 6.70
CA GLY A 91 -8.16 -3.25 7.37
C GLY A 91 -8.72 -3.21 8.79
N GLN A 92 -8.67 -2.05 9.45
CA GLN A 92 -9.17 -1.85 10.80
C GLN A 92 -9.52 -0.39 10.99
N ILE A 93 -10.59 -0.13 11.76
CA ILE A 93 -10.99 1.21 12.19
C ILE A 93 -11.42 1.17 13.64
N GLU A 94 -11.01 2.18 14.41
CA GLU A 94 -11.37 2.35 15.83
C GLU A 94 -11.76 3.80 16.09
N GLY A 95 -12.83 4.05 16.86
CA GLY A 95 -13.22 5.40 17.21
C GLY A 95 -14.46 5.47 18.07
N GLY A 96 -14.59 6.58 18.81
CA GLY A 96 -15.73 6.88 19.66
C GLY A 96 -15.80 6.08 20.95
N TYR A 97 -16.78 6.41 21.78
CA TYR A 97 -16.99 5.80 23.11
C TYR A 97 -18.42 5.35 23.32
N ARG A 98 -19.37 6.28 23.11
CA ARG A 98 -20.80 6.11 23.39
C ARG A 98 -21.62 6.87 22.35
N PRO A 99 -22.84 6.42 22.01
CA PRO A 99 -23.66 7.05 20.98
C PRO A 99 -24.15 8.46 21.31
N TYR A 100 -24.04 8.88 22.57
CA TYR A 100 -24.44 10.22 23.04
C TYR A 100 -23.23 11.16 23.24
N VAL A 101 -22.03 10.80 22.76
CA VAL A 101 -20.79 11.62 22.84
C VAL A 101 -20.23 11.81 21.44
N VAL A 102 -20.04 13.06 21.03
CA VAL A 102 -19.29 13.38 19.80
C VAL A 102 -17.86 12.84 19.97
N PRO A 103 -17.38 11.98 19.07
CA PRO A 103 -16.09 11.32 19.21
C PRO A 103 -14.93 12.30 18.93
N ASP A 104 -13.96 12.31 19.83
CA ASP A 104 -12.74 13.12 19.69
C ASP A 104 -11.56 12.38 19.07
N ARG A 105 -11.73 11.10 18.75
CA ARG A 105 -10.69 10.31 18.08
C ARG A 105 -11.26 9.24 17.20
N CYS A 106 -10.66 9.12 16.02
CA CYS A 106 -10.85 7.98 15.13
C CYS A 106 -9.52 7.62 14.46
N ARG A 107 -9.23 6.31 14.35
CA ARG A 107 -8.01 5.78 13.74
C ARG A 107 -8.36 4.70 12.73
N VAL A 108 -7.63 4.66 11.61
CA VAL A 108 -7.77 3.62 10.59
C VAL A 108 -6.40 3.13 10.13
N TRP A 109 -6.27 1.80 9.92
CA TRP A 109 -5.11 1.17 9.31
C TRP A 109 -5.41 0.85 7.85
N ILE A 110 -4.50 1.29 6.97
CA ILE A 110 -4.69 1.30 5.52
C ILE A 110 -3.59 0.49 4.87
N ASP A 111 -3.96 -0.43 3.98
CA ASP A 111 -3.05 -1.14 3.05
C ASP A 111 -3.34 -0.64 1.63
N MET A 112 -2.38 0.02 1.01
CA MET A 112 -2.41 0.36 -0.41
C MET A 112 -1.50 -0.57 -1.20
N ARG A 113 -2.02 -1.13 -2.30
CA ARG A 113 -1.24 -1.86 -3.30
C ARG A 113 -1.12 -0.98 -4.53
N LEU A 114 0.11 -0.61 -4.84
CA LEU A 114 0.40 0.39 -5.87
C LEU A 114 0.97 -0.27 -7.11
N VAL A 115 0.53 0.21 -8.27
CA VAL A 115 1.09 -0.18 -9.57
C VAL A 115 1.58 1.06 -10.32
N PRO A 116 2.60 0.95 -11.18
CA PRO A 116 3.06 2.07 -12.00
C PRO A 116 1.92 2.71 -12.80
N PRO A 117 1.93 4.02 -12.97
CA PRO A 117 2.89 5.02 -12.50
C PRO A 117 2.60 5.55 -11.09
N THR A 118 1.67 4.93 -10.34
CA THR A 118 1.29 5.38 -8.99
C THR A 118 2.34 4.91 -7.98
N ASP A 119 3.17 5.82 -7.53
CA ASP A 119 4.25 5.58 -6.57
C ASP A 119 3.87 6.00 -5.13
N THR A 120 4.80 5.80 -4.20
CA THR A 120 4.68 6.23 -2.80
C THR A 120 4.40 7.72 -2.68
N ALA A 121 5.00 8.56 -3.53
CA ALA A 121 4.78 10.02 -3.48
C ALA A 121 3.36 10.38 -3.91
N ALA A 122 2.83 9.71 -4.94
CA ALA A 122 1.44 9.87 -5.36
C ALA A 122 0.45 9.45 -4.26
N ALA A 123 0.69 8.32 -3.61
CA ALA A 123 -0.13 7.85 -2.50
C ALA A 123 -0.11 8.83 -1.30
N LYS A 124 1.06 9.38 -0.95
CA LYS A 124 1.17 10.40 0.11
C LYS A 124 0.40 11.67 -0.24
N ARG A 125 0.43 12.14 -1.51
CA ARG A 125 -0.40 13.28 -1.94
C ARG A 125 -1.90 13.02 -1.76
N ILE A 126 -2.36 11.79 -2.03
CA ILE A 126 -3.76 11.39 -1.78
C ILE A 126 -4.08 11.45 -0.29
N MET A 127 -3.17 11.00 0.58
CA MET A 127 -3.36 11.09 2.04
C MET A 127 -3.40 12.54 2.51
N ASP A 128 -2.49 13.39 2.01
CA ASP A 128 -2.46 14.82 2.34
C ASP A 128 -3.74 15.54 1.90
N GLU A 129 -4.27 15.20 0.72
CA GLU A 129 -5.54 15.74 0.23
C GLU A 129 -6.69 15.27 1.13
N ALA A 130 -6.73 14.00 1.51
CA ALA A 130 -7.78 13.44 2.36
C ALA A 130 -7.81 14.09 3.75
N VAL A 131 -6.66 14.30 4.35
CA VAL A 131 -6.55 15.01 5.64
C VAL A 131 -7.06 16.44 5.51
N ARG A 132 -6.55 17.21 4.54
CA ARG A 132 -7.00 18.61 4.33
C ARG A 132 -8.49 18.72 4.06
N THR A 133 -9.05 17.82 3.26
CA THR A 133 -10.49 17.82 2.95
C THR A 133 -11.29 17.54 4.21
N ALA A 134 -10.92 16.51 4.99
CA ALA A 134 -11.62 16.17 6.22
C ALA A 134 -11.56 17.30 7.27
N GLU A 135 -10.42 17.98 7.41
CA GLU A 135 -10.27 19.14 8.29
C GLU A 135 -11.12 20.34 7.86
N ALA A 136 -11.29 20.53 6.54
CA ALA A 136 -12.11 21.61 5.99
C ALA A 136 -13.60 21.33 6.16
N GLU A 137 -14.03 20.08 5.98
CA GLU A 137 -15.44 19.66 6.11
C GLU A 137 -15.90 19.60 7.57
N ILE A 138 -15.00 19.26 8.51
CA ILE A 138 -15.31 19.16 9.94
C ILE A 138 -14.39 20.11 10.72
N PRO A 139 -14.74 21.39 10.84
CA PRO A 139 -13.95 22.37 11.57
C PRO A 139 -13.67 21.97 13.01
N GLY A 140 -12.42 22.09 13.44
CA GLY A 140 -11.97 21.70 14.78
C GLY A 140 -11.35 20.30 14.83
N VAL A 141 -11.45 19.47 13.77
CA VAL A 141 -10.70 18.23 13.65
C VAL A 141 -9.29 18.54 13.15
N LYS A 142 -8.33 17.72 13.62
CA LYS A 142 -6.97 17.64 13.11
C LYS A 142 -6.65 16.21 12.69
N GLY A 143 -6.11 16.06 11.48
CA GLY A 143 -5.70 14.79 10.94
C GLY A 143 -4.19 14.66 10.84
N ASN A 144 -3.68 13.47 11.10
CA ASN A 144 -2.29 13.13 10.80
C ASN A 144 -2.19 11.66 10.39
N TYR A 145 -1.11 11.31 9.69
CA TYR A 145 -0.83 9.91 9.38
C TYR A 145 0.65 9.60 9.52
N VAL A 146 0.94 8.33 9.77
CA VAL A 146 2.28 7.76 9.74
C VAL A 146 2.34 6.65 8.70
N VAL A 147 3.48 6.56 8.01
CA VAL A 147 3.79 5.44 7.12
C VAL A 147 4.41 4.33 7.98
N THR A 148 3.74 3.19 8.04
CA THR A 148 4.18 2.03 8.84
C THR A 148 4.88 0.95 8.02
N GLY A 149 4.80 1.04 6.70
CA GLY A 149 5.50 0.15 5.78
C GLY A 149 5.51 0.76 4.38
N ASP A 150 6.69 0.84 3.76
CA ASP A 150 6.88 1.35 2.41
C ASP A 150 7.76 0.37 1.63
N ARG A 151 7.19 -0.16 0.56
CA ARG A 151 7.88 -1.08 -0.34
C ARG A 151 7.44 -0.76 -1.78
N PRO A 152 8.38 -0.41 -2.65
CA PRO A 152 8.06 -0.08 -4.05
C PRO A 152 7.52 -1.29 -4.80
N TYR A 153 6.88 -1.04 -5.92
CA TYR A 153 6.61 -2.07 -6.92
C TYR A 153 7.90 -2.47 -7.65
N VAL A 154 7.87 -3.63 -8.27
CA VAL A 154 8.91 -4.09 -9.20
C VAL A 154 8.28 -4.27 -10.57
N GLU A 155 8.83 -3.60 -11.57
CA GLU A 155 8.44 -3.76 -12.97
C GLU A 155 9.29 -4.83 -13.64
N LYS A 156 8.72 -5.46 -14.65
CA LYS A 156 9.42 -6.48 -15.41
C LYS A 156 10.49 -5.85 -16.32
N ASP A 157 11.62 -6.56 -16.42
CA ASP A 157 12.65 -6.31 -17.42
C ASP A 157 12.71 -7.50 -18.38
N ASP A 158 12.16 -7.33 -19.60
CA ASP A 158 12.17 -8.34 -20.63
C ASP A 158 13.58 -8.67 -21.17
N GLN A 159 14.56 -7.80 -20.92
CA GLN A 159 15.95 -7.99 -21.31
C GLN A 159 16.80 -8.66 -20.22
N SER A 160 16.20 -8.98 -19.08
CA SER A 160 16.89 -9.58 -17.94
C SER A 160 17.60 -10.90 -18.32
N PRO A 161 18.93 -11.00 -18.14
CA PRO A 161 19.66 -12.26 -18.35
C PRO A 161 19.18 -13.36 -17.40
N LEU A 162 18.73 -13.01 -16.20
CA LEU A 162 18.15 -13.95 -15.24
C LEU A 162 16.86 -14.58 -15.79
N LEU A 163 15.95 -13.75 -16.35
CA LEU A 163 14.73 -14.26 -16.97
C LEU A 163 15.05 -15.24 -18.12
N ALA A 164 16.02 -14.91 -18.97
CA ALA A 164 16.44 -15.79 -20.05
C ALA A 164 17.02 -17.11 -19.52
N ALA A 165 17.80 -17.07 -18.42
CA ALA A 165 18.35 -18.27 -17.79
C ALA A 165 17.25 -19.15 -17.18
N LEU A 166 16.27 -18.55 -16.47
CA LEU A 166 15.15 -19.25 -15.86
C LEU A 166 14.27 -19.94 -16.89
N ARG A 167 13.97 -19.29 -18.03
CA ARG A 167 13.22 -19.91 -19.14
C ARG A 167 13.93 -21.16 -19.69
N ARG A 168 15.25 -21.06 -19.91
CA ARG A 168 16.02 -22.22 -20.37
C ARG A 168 16.05 -23.36 -19.35
N ALA A 169 16.25 -23.02 -18.08
CA ALA A 169 16.26 -24.00 -16.99
C ALA A 169 14.90 -24.71 -16.86
N ALA A 170 13.80 -23.95 -16.86
CA ALA A 170 12.46 -24.49 -16.78
C ALA A 170 12.17 -25.45 -17.94
N LEU A 171 12.49 -25.05 -19.18
CA LEU A 171 12.34 -25.91 -20.36
C LEU A 171 13.19 -27.20 -20.24
N GLY A 172 14.44 -27.08 -19.78
CA GLY A 172 15.32 -28.23 -19.62
C GLY A 172 14.87 -29.26 -18.58
N VAL A 173 14.23 -28.78 -17.50
CA VAL A 173 13.76 -29.64 -16.39
C VAL A 173 12.37 -30.22 -16.66
N THR A 174 11.46 -29.39 -17.16
CA THR A 174 10.03 -29.74 -17.28
C THR A 174 9.63 -30.20 -18.68
N GLY A 175 10.46 -29.95 -19.70
CA GLY A 175 10.14 -30.15 -21.10
C GLY A 175 9.11 -29.16 -21.66
N ARG A 176 8.75 -28.11 -20.91
CA ARG A 176 7.75 -27.11 -21.28
C ARG A 176 8.31 -25.71 -21.05
N GLU A 177 7.87 -24.76 -21.88
CA GLU A 177 8.13 -23.35 -21.61
C GLU A 177 7.36 -22.90 -20.35
N ALA A 178 8.03 -22.20 -19.43
CA ALA A 178 7.37 -21.62 -18.28
C ALA A 178 6.61 -20.36 -18.70
N GLU A 179 5.38 -20.22 -18.22
CA GLU A 179 4.65 -18.97 -18.32
C GLU A 179 5.36 -17.86 -17.50
N VAL A 180 5.38 -16.65 -18.05
CA VAL A 180 5.93 -15.48 -17.38
C VAL A 180 4.79 -14.55 -17.04
N GLY A 181 4.68 -14.21 -15.76
CA GLY A 181 3.57 -13.43 -15.24
C GLY A 181 3.99 -12.40 -14.18
N SER A 182 2.99 -11.84 -13.55
CA SER A 182 3.12 -10.86 -12.48
C SER A 182 2.55 -11.42 -11.19
N PHE A 183 3.15 -11.06 -10.06
CA PHE A 183 2.70 -11.46 -8.74
C PHE A 183 1.89 -10.35 -8.09
N ASN A 184 0.63 -10.62 -7.76
CA ASN A 184 -0.25 -9.62 -7.12
C ASN A 184 0.09 -9.38 -5.64
N GLY A 185 0.96 -10.21 -5.06
CA GLY A 185 1.47 -10.04 -3.71
C GLY A 185 2.65 -9.08 -3.67
N TYR A 186 3.47 -9.26 -2.65
CA TYR A 186 4.70 -8.53 -2.42
C TYR A 186 5.80 -9.53 -2.04
N THR A 187 7.00 -9.35 -2.56
CA THR A 187 8.17 -10.16 -2.22
C THR A 187 9.32 -9.28 -1.72
N ASP A 188 10.35 -9.90 -1.14
CA ASP A 188 11.55 -9.18 -0.68
C ASP A 188 12.44 -8.66 -1.82
N THR A 189 12.13 -8.97 -3.10
CA THR A 189 12.84 -8.43 -4.27
C THR A 189 12.77 -6.90 -4.35
N ALA A 190 11.76 -6.27 -3.77
CA ALA A 190 11.66 -4.80 -3.70
C ALA A 190 12.60 -4.18 -2.65
N VAL A 191 13.33 -4.98 -1.88
CA VAL A 191 14.24 -4.51 -0.81
C VAL A 191 15.69 -4.69 -1.23
N ILE A 192 15.94 -5.58 -2.14
CA ILE A 192 17.23 -5.97 -2.67
C ILE A 192 17.37 -5.44 -4.08
#